data_ee2437b573015e1524335144ce87405a
#
_entry.id   ee2437b573015e1524335144ce87405a
#
_cell.length_a   1.000
_cell.length_b   1.000
_cell.length_c   1.000
_cell.angle_alpha   90.00
_cell.angle_beta   90.00
_cell.angle_gamma   90.00
#
_symmetry.space_group_name_H-M   'P 1'
#
loop_
_entity.id
_entity.type
_entity.pdbx_description
1 polymer ?
#
loop_
_entity_poly.entity_id
_entity_poly.type
_entity_poly.pdbx_seq_one_letter_code
_entity_poly.pdbx_strand_id
1 'polypeptide(L)'
;MARQKSKGFTPKKGNFSIYVLVDGECEQDYLTSIKTVEPFQSILSSQKVKIAPDIPKTKSLDAQFKAVSKALDDYDKVFWIVDYDVIRKETLMQKKGTQTSLEKFSVLSKKFKELVALKKYKDKEVYVLINNPSIEFWYLLHYENTSR
;
A
#
# COMPACT_ATOMS: atom_id res chain seq x y z
N MET A 1 19.14 13.27 28.52
CA MET A 1 17.69 13.24 28.21
C MET A 1 17.32 11.89 27.63
N ALA A 2 16.54 11.13 28.34
CA ALA A 2 16.13 9.78 27.94
C ALA A 2 15.08 9.87 26.84
N ARG A 3 15.35 9.24 25.69
CA ARG A 3 14.47 9.14 24.53
C ARG A 3 13.30 8.22 24.93
N GLN A 4 12.10 8.77 25.09
CA GLN A 4 10.88 7.99 25.29
C GLN A 4 10.71 7.04 24.11
N LYS A 5 10.82 5.72 24.37
CA LYS A 5 10.41 4.69 23.41
C LYS A 5 8.90 4.86 23.20
N SER A 6 8.49 5.15 21.97
CA SER A 6 7.09 5.07 21.58
C SER A 6 6.57 3.68 21.99
N LYS A 7 5.54 3.63 22.81
CA LYS A 7 4.86 2.37 23.14
C LYS A 7 4.30 1.82 21.84
N GLY A 8 4.92 0.74 21.34
CA GLY A 8 4.43 0.03 20.19
C GLY A 8 2.98 -0.37 20.41
N PHE A 9 2.14 -0.14 19.43
CA PHE A 9 0.76 -0.62 19.41
C PHE A 9 0.81 -2.15 19.44
N THR A 10 0.47 -2.75 20.57
CA THR A 10 0.22 -4.19 20.66
C THR A 10 -1.24 -4.42 20.27
N PRO A 11 -1.51 -5.05 19.11
CA PRO A 11 -2.88 -5.35 18.72
C PRO A 11 -3.49 -6.29 19.75
N LYS A 12 -4.59 -5.87 20.39
CA LYS A 12 -5.40 -6.76 21.21
C LYS A 12 -5.94 -7.87 20.30
N LYS A 13 -5.82 -9.13 20.73
CA LYS A 13 -6.40 -10.31 20.06
C LYS A 13 -7.82 -9.99 19.60
N GLY A 14 -8.06 -9.92 18.29
CA GLY A 14 -9.37 -9.63 17.70
C GLY A 14 -9.46 -8.38 16.84
N ASN A 15 -8.47 -7.48 16.85
CA ASN A 15 -8.44 -6.31 15.96
C ASN A 15 -7.43 -6.58 14.85
N PHE A 16 -7.90 -6.66 13.63
CA PHE A 16 -7.07 -6.86 12.44
C PHE A 16 -6.74 -5.51 11.80
N SER A 17 -5.47 -5.23 11.57
CA SER A 17 -5.00 -3.96 11.04
C SER A 17 -4.38 -4.09 9.66
N ILE A 18 -4.84 -3.28 8.73
CA ILE A 18 -4.41 -3.25 7.33
C ILE A 18 -3.81 -1.89 7.02
N TYR A 19 -2.56 -1.87 6.58
CA TYR A 19 -1.92 -0.70 6.01
C TYR A 19 -1.97 -0.77 4.49
N VAL A 20 -2.33 0.34 3.85
CA VAL A 20 -2.38 0.43 2.38
C VAL A 20 -1.60 1.66 1.97
N LEU A 21 -0.42 1.46 1.39
CA LEU A 21 0.32 2.54 0.77
C LEU A 21 -0.21 2.76 -0.64
N VAL A 22 -0.70 3.96 -0.91
CA VAL A 22 -1.24 4.40 -2.19
C VAL A 22 -0.35 5.46 -2.83
N ASP A 23 -0.48 5.69 -4.13
CA ASP A 23 0.37 6.65 -4.85
C ASP A 23 -0.11 8.10 -4.69
N GLY A 24 -1.42 8.32 -4.53
CA GLY A 24 -2.00 9.65 -4.49
C GLY A 24 -3.27 9.80 -3.65
N GLU A 25 -3.77 11.03 -3.63
CA GLU A 25 -4.95 11.42 -2.87
C GLU A 25 -6.22 10.72 -3.36
N CYS A 26 -6.35 10.50 -4.68
CA CYS A 26 -7.51 9.82 -5.27
C CYS A 26 -7.70 8.42 -4.71
N GLU A 27 -6.63 7.63 -4.61
CA GLU A 27 -6.67 6.29 -4.03
C GLU A 27 -6.96 6.35 -2.53
N GLN A 28 -6.37 7.32 -1.82
CA GLN A 28 -6.61 7.50 -0.39
C GLN A 28 -8.07 7.85 -0.13
N ASP A 29 -8.65 8.77 -0.90
CA ASP A 29 -10.04 9.19 -0.79
C ASP A 29 -10.99 8.04 -1.11
N TYR A 30 -10.69 7.26 -2.14
CA TYR A 30 -11.46 6.07 -2.50
C TYR A 30 -11.50 5.05 -1.35
N LEU A 31 -10.35 4.68 -0.80
CA LEU A 31 -10.27 3.75 0.33
C LEU A 31 -10.93 4.30 1.59
N THR A 32 -10.86 5.61 1.79
CA THR A 32 -11.53 6.27 2.91
C THR A 32 -13.05 6.24 2.73
N SER A 33 -13.54 6.50 1.53
CA SER A 33 -14.97 6.47 1.19
C SER A 33 -15.55 5.07 1.30
N ILE A 34 -14.86 4.05 0.82
CA ILE A 34 -15.31 2.66 0.88
C ILE A 34 -15.58 2.20 2.32
N LYS A 35 -14.82 2.70 3.29
CA LYS A 35 -15.03 2.36 4.71
C LYS A 35 -16.36 2.86 5.28
N THR A 36 -16.97 3.84 4.63
CA THR A 36 -18.24 4.46 5.07
C THR A 36 -19.46 3.98 4.30
N VAL A 37 -19.26 3.15 3.28
CA VAL A 37 -20.32 2.66 2.39
C VAL A 37 -20.69 1.22 2.75
N GLU A 38 -22.00 0.94 2.82
CA GLU A 38 -22.51 -0.44 2.98
C GLU A 38 -22.32 -1.25 1.68
N PRO A 39 -22.02 -2.56 1.74
CA PRO A 39 -21.90 -3.37 2.98
C PRO A 39 -20.53 -3.35 3.67
N PHE A 40 -19.55 -2.60 3.14
CA PHE A 40 -18.19 -2.62 3.65
C PHE A 40 -18.07 -2.11 5.08
N GLN A 41 -18.81 -1.05 5.43
CA GLN A 41 -18.82 -0.51 6.78
C GLN A 41 -19.23 -1.57 7.80
N SER A 42 -20.31 -2.31 7.54
CA SER A 42 -20.78 -3.39 8.41
C SER A 42 -19.79 -4.54 8.51
N ILE A 43 -19.17 -4.94 7.41
CA ILE A 43 -18.15 -6.01 7.36
C ILE A 43 -16.93 -5.60 8.20
N LEU A 44 -16.39 -4.40 7.97
CA LEU A 44 -15.21 -3.91 8.69
C LEU A 44 -15.48 -3.80 10.19
N SER A 45 -16.66 -3.32 10.58
CA SER A 45 -17.06 -3.18 11.98
C SER A 45 -17.25 -4.53 12.65
N SER A 46 -17.94 -5.48 12.01
CA SER A 46 -18.22 -6.81 12.57
C SER A 46 -16.93 -7.63 12.77
N GLN A 47 -15.98 -7.51 11.85
CA GLN A 47 -14.69 -8.20 11.92
C GLN A 47 -13.62 -7.40 12.65
N LYS A 48 -13.95 -6.21 13.17
CA LYS A 48 -13.00 -5.29 13.82
C LYS A 48 -11.76 -5.01 13.00
N VAL A 49 -11.93 -4.84 11.68
CA VAL A 49 -10.85 -4.54 10.74
C VAL A 49 -10.62 -3.04 10.66
N LYS A 50 -9.38 -2.62 10.84
CA LYS A 50 -8.96 -1.24 10.67
C LYS A 50 -8.12 -1.11 9.39
N ILE A 51 -8.56 -0.28 8.45
CA ILE A 51 -7.81 0.04 7.23
C ILE A 51 -7.20 1.44 7.39
N ALA A 52 -5.90 1.54 7.17
CA ALA A 52 -5.13 2.77 7.24
C ALA A 52 -4.48 3.06 5.86
N PRO A 53 -5.16 3.82 4.96
CA PRO A 53 -4.55 4.29 3.73
C PRO A 53 -3.55 5.40 4.05
N ASP A 54 -2.37 5.35 3.42
CA ASP A 54 -1.29 6.31 3.61
C ASP A 54 -0.67 6.70 2.26
N ILE A 55 -0.18 7.94 2.18
CA ILE A 55 0.54 8.46 1.02
C ILE A 55 2.00 8.64 1.41
N PRO A 56 2.96 8.20 0.58
CA PRO A 56 4.37 8.37 0.90
C PRO A 56 4.73 9.87 0.89
N LYS A 57 5.62 10.27 1.80
CA LYS A 57 6.11 11.67 1.87
C LYS A 57 6.71 12.17 0.56
N THR A 58 7.30 11.28 -0.21
CA THR A 58 7.78 11.52 -1.56
C THR A 58 7.39 10.36 -2.44
N LYS A 59 7.12 10.62 -3.72
CA LYS A 59 6.69 9.58 -4.69
C LYS A 59 7.83 8.65 -5.15
N SER A 60 9.04 8.80 -4.61
CA SER A 60 10.14 7.91 -4.97
C SER A 60 9.89 6.48 -4.50
N LEU A 61 10.28 5.50 -5.30
CA LEU A 61 10.17 4.08 -4.96
C LEU A 61 10.91 3.72 -3.66
N ASP A 62 12.03 4.39 -3.35
CA ASP A 62 12.74 4.18 -2.10
C ASP A 62 11.94 4.64 -0.88
N ALA A 63 11.26 5.79 -1.00
CA ALA A 63 10.40 6.28 0.08
C ALA A 63 9.19 5.36 0.29
N GLN A 64 8.59 4.88 -0.80
CA GLN A 64 7.50 3.91 -0.76
C GLN A 64 7.95 2.61 -0.09
N PHE A 65 9.08 2.05 -0.51
CA PHE A 65 9.66 0.83 0.09
C PHE A 65 9.94 1.01 1.58
N LYS A 66 10.49 2.16 1.98
CA LYS A 66 10.75 2.48 3.40
C LYS A 66 9.44 2.53 4.21
N ALA A 67 8.39 3.13 3.65
CA ALA A 67 7.10 3.23 4.31
C ALA A 67 6.46 1.85 4.53
N VAL A 68 6.38 1.01 3.49
CA VAL A 68 5.81 -0.35 3.60
C VAL A 68 6.65 -1.27 4.50
N SER A 69 7.97 -1.14 4.47
CA SER A 69 8.85 -1.91 5.34
C SER A 69 8.65 -1.56 6.82
N LYS A 70 8.47 -0.27 7.12
CA LYS A 70 8.16 0.19 8.48
C LYS A 70 6.77 -0.28 8.94
N ALA A 71 5.78 -0.27 8.04
CA ALA A 71 4.42 -0.68 8.36
C ALA A 71 4.33 -2.17 8.80
N LEU A 72 5.28 -3.01 8.39
CA LEU A 72 5.34 -4.41 8.85
C LEU A 72 5.50 -4.56 10.36
N ASP A 73 6.07 -3.58 11.06
CA ASP A 73 6.22 -3.65 12.50
C ASP A 73 4.89 -3.39 13.22
N ASP A 74 3.98 -2.61 12.62
CA ASP A 74 2.78 -2.09 13.28
C ASP A 74 1.46 -2.73 12.78
N TYR A 75 1.44 -3.32 11.58
CA TYR A 75 0.22 -3.81 10.92
C TYR A 75 0.27 -5.31 10.62
N ASP A 76 -0.90 -5.94 10.58
CA ASP A 76 -1.04 -7.38 10.28
C ASP A 76 -0.94 -7.66 8.80
N LYS A 77 -1.50 -6.78 7.96
CA LYS A 77 -1.39 -6.82 6.50
C LYS A 77 -0.88 -5.50 5.94
N VAL A 78 -0.04 -5.60 4.93
CA VAL A 78 0.53 -4.44 4.24
C VAL A 78 0.30 -4.58 2.74
N PHE A 79 -0.37 -3.59 2.17
CA PHE A 79 -0.57 -3.47 0.73
C PHE A 79 0.29 -2.32 0.21
N TRP A 80 1.07 -2.58 -0.82
CA TRP A 80 1.81 -1.59 -1.57
C TRP A 80 1.19 -1.47 -2.96
N ILE A 81 0.45 -0.39 -3.19
CA ILE A 81 -0.17 -0.09 -4.48
C ILE A 81 0.79 0.80 -5.25
N VAL A 82 1.07 0.44 -6.49
CA VAL A 82 2.04 1.12 -7.35
C VAL A 82 1.41 1.40 -8.71
N ASP A 83 1.51 2.64 -9.18
CA ASP A 83 1.09 3.04 -10.51
C ASP A 83 2.13 2.63 -11.56
N TYR A 84 1.80 1.63 -12.33
CA TYR A 84 2.72 1.07 -13.33
C TYR A 84 2.98 1.99 -14.51
N ASP A 85 2.00 2.77 -14.93
CA ASP A 85 2.18 3.72 -16.02
C ASP A 85 3.17 4.84 -15.68
N VAL A 86 3.22 5.28 -14.42
CA VAL A 86 4.21 6.24 -13.92
C VAL A 86 5.61 5.63 -13.99
N ILE A 87 5.80 4.43 -13.47
CA ILE A 87 7.09 3.71 -13.53
C ILE A 87 7.55 3.54 -14.99
N ARG A 88 6.62 3.17 -15.88
CA ARG A 88 6.92 2.99 -17.29
C ARG A 88 7.33 4.29 -17.96
N LYS A 89 6.60 5.39 -17.73
CA LYS A 89 6.93 6.72 -18.26
C LYS A 89 8.30 7.18 -17.77
N GLU A 90 8.58 7.07 -16.49
CA GLU A 90 9.90 7.41 -15.93
C GLU A 90 11.02 6.57 -16.56
N THR A 91 10.80 5.27 -16.74
CA THR A 91 11.76 4.36 -17.39
C THR A 91 12.09 4.81 -18.81
N LEU A 92 11.10 5.27 -19.57
CA LEU A 92 11.31 5.75 -20.95
C LEU A 92 12.06 7.09 -21.02
N MET A 93 11.95 7.92 -19.98
CA MET A 93 12.57 9.24 -19.89
C MET A 93 14.00 9.20 -19.33
N GLN A 94 14.43 8.08 -18.75
CA GLN A 94 15.73 7.97 -18.11
C GLN A 94 16.88 7.88 -19.12
N LYS A 95 18.02 8.50 -18.72
CA LYS A 95 19.23 8.48 -19.54
C LYS A 95 19.84 7.07 -19.60
N LYS A 96 20.39 6.71 -20.77
CA LYS A 96 21.16 5.46 -20.92
C LYS A 96 22.26 5.35 -19.88
N GLY A 97 22.39 4.17 -19.24
CA GLY A 97 23.44 3.90 -18.24
C GLY A 97 23.04 4.16 -16.80
N THR A 98 21.80 4.62 -16.54
CA THR A 98 21.24 4.69 -15.16
C THR A 98 20.25 3.57 -14.93
N GLN A 99 20.14 3.12 -13.67
CA GLN A 99 19.12 2.14 -13.29
C GLN A 99 17.73 2.69 -13.57
N THR A 100 16.94 1.96 -14.35
CA THR A 100 15.56 2.37 -14.69
C THR A 100 14.61 2.23 -13.51
N SER A 101 13.51 3.00 -13.52
CA SER A 101 12.47 2.89 -12.48
C SER A 101 11.85 1.50 -12.44
N LEU A 102 11.72 0.83 -13.58
CA LEU A 102 11.24 -0.55 -13.66
C LEU A 102 12.20 -1.54 -13.00
N GLU A 103 13.49 -1.45 -13.30
CA GLU A 103 14.53 -2.28 -12.66
C GLU A 103 14.56 -2.04 -11.15
N LYS A 104 14.50 -0.78 -10.73
CA LYS A 104 14.46 -0.39 -9.33
C LYS A 104 13.24 -0.96 -8.63
N PHE A 105 12.06 -0.86 -9.21
CA PHE A 105 10.83 -1.46 -8.68
C PHE A 105 10.95 -2.97 -8.54
N SER A 106 11.51 -3.65 -9.54
CA SER A 106 11.74 -5.10 -9.48
C SER A 106 12.66 -5.48 -8.32
N VAL A 107 13.77 -4.76 -8.14
CA VAL A 107 14.72 -4.98 -7.03
C VAL A 107 14.04 -4.74 -5.67
N LEU A 108 13.30 -3.65 -5.52
CA LEU A 108 12.65 -3.30 -4.25
C LEU A 108 11.51 -4.28 -3.92
N SER A 109 10.73 -4.71 -4.91
CA SER A 109 9.68 -5.72 -4.73
C SER A 109 10.27 -7.06 -4.26
N LYS A 110 11.41 -7.46 -4.82
CA LYS A 110 12.12 -8.67 -4.39
C LYS A 110 12.63 -8.53 -2.95
N LYS A 111 13.28 -7.41 -2.63
CA LYS A 111 13.72 -7.12 -1.26
C LYS A 111 12.57 -7.12 -0.26
N PHE A 112 11.40 -6.62 -0.65
CA PHE A 112 10.22 -6.62 0.20
C PHE A 112 9.73 -8.03 0.50
N LYS A 113 9.70 -8.91 -0.50
CA LYS A 113 9.37 -10.33 -0.32
C LYS A 113 10.39 -11.05 0.59
N GLU A 114 11.69 -10.77 0.39
CA GLU A 114 12.75 -11.32 1.24
C GLU A 114 12.64 -10.85 2.69
N LEU A 115 12.30 -9.56 2.90
CA LEU A 115 12.08 -9.00 4.24
C LEU A 115 10.93 -9.70 4.96
N VAL A 116 9.82 -9.96 4.27
CA VAL A 116 8.66 -10.65 4.83
C VAL A 116 8.94 -12.11 5.16
N ALA A 117 9.85 -12.74 4.42
CA ALA A 117 10.27 -14.12 4.71
C ALA A 117 11.06 -14.26 6.03
N LEU A 118 11.46 -13.16 6.65
CA LEU A 118 12.15 -13.21 7.95
C LEU A 118 11.22 -13.74 9.04
N LYS A 119 11.78 -14.55 9.94
CA LYS A 119 11.04 -15.20 11.04
C LYS A 119 10.19 -14.23 11.88
N LYS A 120 10.63 -12.98 12.04
CA LYS A 120 9.89 -11.96 12.82
C LYS A 120 8.57 -11.53 12.14
N TYR A 121 8.42 -11.75 10.82
CA TYR A 121 7.24 -11.35 10.05
C TYR A 121 6.43 -12.55 9.53
N LYS A 122 6.69 -13.78 10.02
CA LYS A 122 6.04 -15.01 9.55
C LYS A 122 4.50 -14.97 9.57
N ASP A 123 3.93 -14.16 10.47
CA ASP A 123 2.48 -14.02 10.66
C ASP A 123 1.92 -12.77 9.94
N LYS A 124 2.75 -12.07 9.16
CA LYS A 124 2.38 -10.88 8.39
C LYS A 124 2.05 -11.25 6.95
N GLU A 125 1.05 -10.61 6.39
CA GLU A 125 0.71 -10.76 4.98
C GLU A 125 1.06 -9.48 4.22
N VAL A 126 1.68 -9.64 3.05
CA VAL A 126 2.03 -8.52 2.19
C VAL A 126 1.58 -8.74 0.75
N TYR A 127 1.14 -7.67 0.14
CA TYR A 127 0.70 -7.65 -1.25
C TYR A 127 1.29 -6.45 -1.96
N VAL A 128 1.94 -6.70 -3.09
CA VAL A 128 2.34 -5.64 -4.03
C VAL A 128 1.32 -5.65 -5.16
N LEU A 129 0.52 -4.60 -5.23
CA LEU A 129 -0.54 -4.46 -6.24
C LEU A 129 -0.09 -3.46 -7.29
N ILE A 130 -0.19 -3.88 -8.54
CA ILE A 130 0.13 -3.05 -9.69
C ILE A 130 -1.15 -2.46 -10.25
N ASN A 131 -1.28 -1.15 -10.17
CA ASN A 131 -2.38 -0.40 -10.77
C ASN A 131 -2.03 -0.09 -12.23
N ASN A 132 -2.83 -0.58 -13.17
CA ASN A 132 -2.62 -0.39 -14.60
C ASN A 132 -3.96 -0.47 -15.36
N PRO A 133 -4.39 0.60 -16.07
CA PRO A 133 -3.60 1.83 -16.28
C PRO A 133 -3.58 2.78 -15.08
N SER A 134 -4.70 3.02 -14.42
CA SER A 134 -4.78 3.91 -13.25
C SER A 134 -6.04 3.65 -12.43
N ILE A 135 -6.16 4.25 -11.25
CA ILE A 135 -7.34 4.10 -10.38
C ILE A 135 -8.60 4.69 -11.03
N GLU A 136 -8.45 5.74 -11.83
CA GLU A 136 -9.57 6.37 -12.55
C GLU A 136 -10.27 5.41 -13.51
N PHE A 137 -9.54 4.46 -14.09
CA PHE A 137 -10.12 3.39 -14.88
C PHE A 137 -11.08 2.50 -14.06
N TRP A 138 -10.71 2.19 -12.81
CA TRP A 138 -11.59 1.47 -11.89
C TRP A 138 -12.85 2.25 -11.56
N TYR A 139 -12.74 3.58 -11.40
CA TYR A 139 -13.91 4.43 -11.19
C TYR A 139 -14.87 4.36 -12.39
N LEU A 140 -14.37 4.43 -13.60
CA LEU A 140 -15.19 4.31 -14.81
C LEU A 140 -15.95 2.98 -14.87
N LEU A 141 -15.33 1.87 -14.47
CA LEU A 141 -15.99 0.56 -14.44
C LEU A 141 -17.18 0.52 -13.47
N HIS A 142 -17.14 1.30 -12.39
CA HIS A 142 -18.28 1.41 -11.48
C HIS A 142 -19.46 2.19 -12.09
N TYR A 143 -19.18 3.15 -12.98
CA TYR A 143 -20.23 3.95 -13.63
C TYR A 143 -20.87 3.24 -14.83
N GLU A 144 -20.12 2.50 -15.61
CA GLU A 144 -20.65 1.81 -16.79
C GLU A 144 -21.61 0.67 -16.49
N ASN A 145 -21.49 0.03 -15.33
CA ASN A 145 -22.37 -1.06 -14.93
C ASN A 145 -23.73 -0.62 -14.37
N THR A 146 -23.97 0.67 -14.20
CA THR A 146 -25.24 1.19 -13.68
C THR A 146 -26.26 1.57 -14.75
N SER A 147 -25.89 1.46 -16.04
CA SER A 147 -26.72 1.91 -17.18
C SER A 147 -27.19 0.77 -18.11
N ARG A 148 -27.14 -0.49 -17.65
CA ARG A 148 -27.70 -1.63 -18.39
C ARG A 148 -28.77 -2.37 -17.62
#